data_c560737d6729b89657bd640151993e57
#
_entry.id   c560737d6729b89657bd640151993e57
#
_cell.length_a   1.000
_cell.length_b   1.000
_cell.length_c   1.000
_cell.angle_alpha   90.00
_cell.angle_beta   90.00
_cell.angle_gamma   90.00
#
_symmetry.space_group_name_H-M   'P 1'
#
loop_
_entity.id
_entity.type
_entity.pdbx_description
1 polymer ?
#
loop_
_entity_poly.entity_id
_entity_poly.type
_entity_poly.pdbx_seq_one_letter_code
_entity_poly.pdbx_strand_id
1 'polypeptide(L)'
;MRIVFMGTPDFAVGSLQALCESGKHEILAVVTQPDRPKGRGNKLLQTPVKEYALAQGLTVYQPQKVKTPEFVELLHELQPELIVVAAFGQFLSKEILELPKYGCI
;
A
#
# COMPACT_ATOMS: atom_id res chain seq x y z
N MET A 1 13.66 0.68 -8.99
CA MET A 1 12.63 -0.35 -9.22
C MET A 1 11.25 0.25 -8.99
N ARG A 2 10.27 -0.14 -9.76
CA ARG A 2 8.90 0.36 -9.65
C ARG A 2 8.14 -0.48 -8.64
N ILE A 3 7.73 0.13 -7.53
CA ILE A 3 7.19 -0.58 -6.38
C ILE A 3 5.78 -0.07 -6.02
N VAL A 4 4.89 -1.01 -5.70
CA VAL A 4 3.66 -0.72 -4.98
C VAL A 4 3.85 -1.21 -3.54
N PHE A 5 3.62 -0.34 -2.57
CA PHE A 5 3.75 -0.68 -1.15
C PHE A 5 2.37 -0.91 -0.55
N MET A 6 2.23 -1.99 0.21
CA MET A 6 0.99 -2.30 0.93
C MET A 6 1.29 -2.48 2.41
N GLY A 7 0.70 -1.64 3.26
CA GLY A 7 0.92 -1.73 4.69
C GLY A 7 -0.04 -0.83 5.45
N THR A 8 -0.13 -1.01 6.76
CA THR A 8 -1.11 -0.30 7.58
C THR A 8 -0.55 0.26 8.88
N PRO A 9 0.05 -0.53 9.81
CA PRO A 9 0.41 -0.04 11.15
C PRO A 9 1.72 0.73 11.19
N ASP A 10 2.04 1.25 12.37
CA ASP A 10 3.24 2.05 12.62
C ASP A 10 4.53 1.40 12.14
N PHE A 11 4.71 0.10 12.43
CA PHE A 11 5.97 -0.55 12.07
C PHE A 11 6.14 -0.70 10.55
N ALA A 12 5.04 -0.68 9.79
CA ALA A 12 5.13 -0.71 8.33
C ALA A 12 5.67 0.61 7.77
N VAL A 13 5.51 1.71 8.50
CA VAL A 13 6.03 3.01 8.08
C VAL A 13 7.54 2.96 7.91
N GLY A 14 8.25 2.27 8.81
CA GLY A 14 9.70 2.13 8.71
C GLY A 14 10.15 1.49 7.40
N SER A 15 9.43 0.46 6.94
CA SER A 15 9.72 -0.20 5.68
C SER A 15 9.49 0.76 4.50
N LEU A 16 8.39 1.48 4.49
CA LEU A 16 8.09 2.46 3.44
C LEU A 16 9.13 3.58 3.43
N GLN A 17 9.47 4.09 4.61
CA GLN A 17 10.47 5.15 4.74
C GLN A 17 11.82 4.70 4.17
N ALA A 18 12.24 3.48 4.48
CA ALA A 18 13.51 2.95 3.97
C ALA A 18 13.51 2.90 2.44
N LEU A 19 12.39 2.50 1.82
CA LEU A 19 12.28 2.47 0.37
C LEU A 19 12.35 3.87 -0.23
N CYS A 20 11.68 4.84 0.38
CA CYS A 20 11.68 6.22 -0.09
C CYS A 20 13.07 6.86 0.03
N GLU A 21 13.74 6.63 1.16
CA GLU A 21 15.05 7.26 1.44
C GLU A 21 16.18 6.65 0.65
N SER A 22 16.02 5.42 0.16
CA SER A 22 17.07 4.76 -0.64
C SER A 22 17.37 5.51 -1.94
N GLY A 23 16.39 6.24 -2.48
CA GLY A 23 16.55 6.94 -3.74
C GLY A 23 16.67 6.04 -4.97
N LYS A 24 16.54 4.73 -4.78
CA LYS A 24 16.70 3.73 -5.85
C LYS A 24 15.38 3.19 -6.41
N HIS A 25 14.27 3.59 -5.82
CA HIS A 25 12.96 3.04 -6.16
C HIS A 25 11.95 4.13 -6.42
N GLU A 26 11.06 3.85 -7.36
CA GLU A 26 9.90 4.68 -7.60
C GLU A 26 8.70 4.03 -6.91
N ILE A 27 8.10 4.72 -5.95
CA ILE A 27 6.89 4.22 -5.27
C ILE A 27 5.70 4.68 -6.08
N LEU A 28 5.14 3.74 -6.85
CA LEU A 28 4.01 4.04 -7.75
C LEU A 28 2.75 4.36 -6.99
N ALA A 29 2.52 3.66 -5.88
CA ALA A 29 1.35 3.82 -5.05
C ALA A 29 1.58 3.18 -3.70
N VAL A 30 0.84 3.67 -2.71
CA VAL A 30 0.79 3.11 -1.36
C VAL A 30 -0.64 2.64 -1.13
N VAL A 31 -0.80 1.37 -0.79
CA VAL A 31 -2.11 0.77 -0.50
C VAL A 31 -2.19 0.51 1.00
N THR A 32 -3.21 1.02 1.64
CA THR A 32 -3.39 0.87 3.07
C THR A 32 -4.86 0.64 3.38
N GLN A 33 -5.17 0.17 4.58
CA GLN A 33 -6.55 -0.06 4.99
C GLN A 33 -7.33 1.26 5.04
N PRO A 34 -8.66 1.19 4.83
CA PRO A 34 -9.50 2.39 4.94
C PRO A 34 -9.41 3.04 6.31
N ASP A 35 -9.66 4.35 6.35
CA ASP A 35 -9.76 5.08 7.60
C ASP A 35 -10.86 4.46 8.46
N ARG A 36 -10.63 4.38 9.77
CA ARG A 36 -11.56 3.73 10.69
C ARG A 36 -11.96 4.68 11.80
N PRO A 37 -13.24 4.57 12.27
CA PRO A 37 -13.63 5.31 13.46
C PRO A 37 -12.82 4.82 14.66
N LYS A 38 -12.31 5.75 15.46
CA LYS A 38 -11.59 5.40 16.67
C LYS A 38 -11.90 6.44 17.75
N GLY A 39 -12.12 5.94 18.97
CA GLY A 39 -12.39 6.79 20.11
C GLY A 39 -13.82 7.33 20.15
N ARG A 40 -14.06 8.23 21.09
CA ARG A 40 -15.36 8.87 21.26
C ARG A 40 -15.62 9.86 20.14
N GLY A 41 -16.85 9.85 19.61
CA GLY A 41 -17.26 10.77 18.56
C GLY A 41 -17.04 10.26 17.15
N ASN A 42 -16.62 9.00 17.00
CA ASN A 42 -16.47 8.35 15.69
C ASN A 42 -15.61 9.13 14.69
N LYS A 43 -14.56 9.79 15.17
CA LYS A 43 -13.59 10.42 14.28
C LYS A 43 -12.89 9.35 13.45
N LEU A 44 -12.85 9.58 12.14
CA LEU A 44 -12.09 8.70 11.25
C LEU A 44 -10.60 8.99 11.42
N LEU A 45 -9.85 7.95 11.73
CA LEU A 45 -8.39 8.07 11.82
C LEU A 45 -7.75 7.44 10.60
N GLN A 46 -6.80 8.15 10.04
CA GLN A 46 -5.96 7.64 8.96
C GLN A 46 -4.99 6.61 9.53
N THR A 47 -4.60 5.64 8.70
CA THR A 47 -3.56 4.71 9.10
C THR A 47 -2.21 5.44 9.18
N PRO A 48 -1.28 4.96 10.02
CA PRO A 48 0.07 5.54 10.06
C PRO A 48 0.76 5.55 8.70
N VAL A 49 0.57 4.49 7.91
CA VAL A 49 1.15 4.42 6.57
C VAL A 49 0.55 5.50 5.67
N LYS A 50 -0.76 5.74 5.75
CA LYS A 50 -1.39 6.81 4.97
C LYS A 50 -0.83 8.18 5.33
N GLU A 51 -0.70 8.45 6.63
CA GLU A 51 -0.18 9.74 7.09
C GLU A 51 1.23 10.00 6.55
N TYR A 52 2.09 8.99 6.62
CA TYR A 52 3.45 9.11 6.09
C TYR A 52 3.44 9.31 4.58
N ALA A 53 2.65 8.51 3.87
CA ALA A 53 2.59 8.58 2.40
C ALA A 53 2.12 9.94 1.91
N LEU A 54 1.09 10.49 2.54
CA LEU A 54 0.60 11.82 2.18
C LEU A 54 1.64 12.90 2.44
N ALA A 55 2.36 12.81 3.55
CA ALA A 55 3.43 13.75 3.87
C ALA A 55 4.55 13.71 2.84
N GLN A 56 4.77 12.57 2.20
CA GLN A 56 5.78 12.40 1.16
C GLN A 56 5.25 12.69 -0.26
N GLY A 57 3.98 13.06 -0.39
CA GLY A 57 3.38 13.33 -1.69
C GLY A 57 3.12 12.09 -2.52
N LEU A 58 3.00 10.93 -1.89
CA LEU A 58 2.76 9.66 -2.58
C LEU A 58 1.26 9.44 -2.83
N THR A 59 0.94 8.72 -3.90
CA THR A 59 -0.44 8.35 -4.22
C THR A 59 -0.91 7.25 -3.28
N VAL A 60 -2.06 7.43 -2.63
CA VAL A 60 -2.60 6.48 -1.66
C VAL A 60 -3.93 5.91 -2.17
N TYR A 61 -4.08 4.59 -2.06
CA TYR A 61 -5.33 3.89 -2.32
C TYR A 61 -5.76 3.14 -1.06
N GLN A 62 -7.05 3.17 -0.78
CA GLN A 62 -7.63 2.55 0.42
C GLN A 62 -8.81 1.65 0.06
N PRO A 63 -8.57 0.57 -0.72
CA PRO A 63 -9.67 -0.31 -1.12
C PRO A 63 -10.26 -1.03 0.06
N GLN A 64 -11.59 -1.15 0.10
CA GLN A 64 -12.27 -1.97 1.10
C GLN A 64 -11.84 -3.42 0.96
N LYS A 65 -11.75 -3.91 -0.28
CA LYS A 65 -11.30 -5.25 -0.60
C LYS A 65 -10.37 -5.19 -1.80
N VAL A 66 -9.19 -5.82 -1.66
CA VAL A 66 -8.24 -5.89 -2.78
C VAL A 66 -8.60 -6.98 -3.78
N LYS A 67 -9.40 -7.97 -3.37
CA LYS A 67 -9.82 -9.06 -4.26
C LYS A 67 -11.01 -8.63 -5.12
N THR A 68 -10.85 -7.58 -5.88
CA THR A 68 -11.87 -7.09 -6.79
C THR A 68 -11.27 -6.89 -8.17
N PRO A 69 -12.07 -7.05 -9.25
CA PRO A 69 -11.56 -6.80 -10.59
C PRO A 69 -11.02 -5.38 -10.76
N GLU A 70 -11.66 -4.41 -10.14
CA GLU A 70 -11.27 -3.00 -10.23
C GLU A 70 -9.88 -2.76 -9.67
N PHE A 71 -9.57 -3.36 -8.51
CA PHE A 71 -8.26 -3.18 -7.88
C PHE A 71 -7.17 -3.90 -8.69
N VAL A 72 -7.46 -5.10 -9.16
CA VAL A 72 -6.52 -5.85 -9.99
C VAL A 72 -6.22 -5.09 -11.27
N GLU A 73 -7.24 -4.51 -11.91
CA GLU A 73 -7.04 -3.70 -13.11
C GLU A 73 -6.16 -2.47 -12.82
N LEU A 74 -6.37 -1.82 -11.67
CA LEU A 74 -5.53 -0.70 -11.25
C LEU A 74 -4.06 -1.13 -11.14
N LEU A 75 -3.81 -2.29 -10.53
CA LEU A 75 -2.45 -2.80 -10.41
C LEU A 75 -1.85 -3.11 -11.78
N HIS A 76 -2.63 -3.66 -12.72
CA HIS A 76 -2.17 -3.89 -14.08
C HIS A 76 -1.76 -2.58 -14.76
N GLU A 77 -2.55 -1.54 -14.57
CA GLU A 77 -2.24 -0.23 -15.15
C GLU A 77 -0.96 0.38 -14.58
N LEU A 78 -0.71 0.19 -13.28
CA LEU A 78 0.49 0.69 -12.61
C LEU A 78 1.74 -0.05 -13.05
N GLN A 79 1.63 -1.30 -13.46
CA GLN A 79 2.73 -2.15 -13.90
C GLN A 79 3.89 -2.19 -12.89
N PRO A 80 3.63 -2.61 -11.65
CA PRO A 80 4.70 -2.69 -10.66
C PRO A 80 5.67 -3.81 -10.98
N GLU A 81 6.94 -3.58 -10.70
CA GLU A 81 7.94 -4.65 -10.79
C GLU A 81 7.95 -5.51 -9.52
N LEU A 82 7.59 -4.90 -8.40
CA LEU A 82 7.57 -5.56 -7.10
C LEU A 82 6.46 -4.98 -6.24
N ILE A 83 5.79 -5.83 -5.47
CA ILE A 83 4.89 -5.37 -4.42
C ILE A 83 5.53 -5.73 -3.07
N VAL A 84 5.72 -4.72 -2.23
CA VAL A 84 6.23 -4.90 -0.86
C VAL A 84 5.06 -4.88 0.10
N VAL A 85 4.89 -5.94 0.88
CA VAL A 85 3.77 -6.07 1.82
C VAL A 85 4.31 -6.09 3.25
N ALA A 86 3.81 -5.20 4.09
CA ALA A 86 4.21 -5.12 5.48
C ALA A 86 2.97 -4.91 6.34
N ALA A 87 2.38 -6.01 6.82
CA ALA A 87 1.18 -6.00 7.67
C ALA A 87 0.04 -5.18 7.05
N PHE A 88 -0.35 -5.54 5.84
CA PHE A 88 -1.41 -4.83 5.14
C PHE A 88 -2.78 -5.02 5.80
N GLY A 89 -3.12 -6.24 6.19
CA GLY A 89 -4.38 -6.53 6.87
C GLY A 89 -5.45 -7.17 5.99
N GLN A 90 -5.13 -7.49 4.74
CA GLN A 90 -6.00 -8.25 3.86
C GLN A 90 -5.19 -9.36 3.20
N PHE A 91 -5.86 -10.47 2.89
CA PHE A 91 -5.23 -11.53 2.13
C PHE A 91 -5.16 -11.15 0.65
N LEU A 92 -4.02 -11.41 0.04
CA LEU A 92 -3.83 -11.14 -1.37
C LEU A 92 -4.18 -12.37 -2.19
N SER A 93 -4.87 -12.16 -3.32
CA SER A 93 -5.20 -13.25 -4.22
C SER A 93 -3.97 -13.73 -4.98
N LYS A 94 -4.03 -14.93 -5.51
CA LYS A 94 -2.96 -15.46 -6.35
C LYS A 94 -2.67 -14.53 -7.53
N GLU A 95 -3.71 -13.97 -8.12
CA GLU A 95 -3.58 -13.03 -9.23
C GLU A 95 -2.74 -11.81 -8.84
N ILE A 96 -2.99 -11.23 -7.67
CA ILE A 96 -2.22 -10.10 -7.18
C ILE A 96 -0.77 -10.52 -6.89
N LEU A 97 -0.59 -11.68 -6.25
CA LEU A 97 0.75 -12.17 -5.90
C LEU A 97 1.63 -12.40 -7.11
N GLU A 98 1.04 -12.82 -8.22
CA GLU A 98 1.78 -13.18 -9.43
C GLU A 98 1.88 -12.02 -10.44
N LEU A 99 1.15 -10.94 -10.21
CA LEU A 99 1.06 -9.82 -11.16
C LEU A 99 2.40 -9.10 -11.37
N PRO A 100 3.16 -8.75 -10.31
CA PRO A 100 4.42 -8.03 -10.50
C PRO A 100 5.49 -8.93 -11.12
N LYS A 101 6.39 -8.31 -11.87
CA LYS A 101 7.49 -9.03 -12.52
C LYS A 101 8.30 -9.87 -11.53
N TYR A 102 8.58 -9.31 -10.34
CA TYR A 102 9.36 -9.98 -9.30
C TYR A 102 8.52 -10.45 -8.12
N GLY A 103 7.21 -10.45 -8.24
CA GLY A 103 6.30 -10.94 -7.23
C GLY A 103 6.10 -9.99 -6.05
N CYS A 104 5.75 -10.59 -4.90
CA CYS A 104 5.51 -9.87 -3.66
C CYS A 104 6.47 -10.36 -2.58
N ILE A 105 6.90 -9.45 -1.74
CA ILE A 105 7.73 -9.82 -0.59
C ILE A 105 7.21 -9.20 0.69
#